data_1f5c1c773076c9c036adce38b4be83c2
#
_entry.id   1f5c1c773076c9c036adce38b4be83c2
#
_cell.length_a   1.000
_cell.length_b   1.000
_cell.length_c   1.000
_cell.angle_alpha   90.00
_cell.angle_beta   90.00
_cell.angle_gamma   90.00
#
_symmetry.space_group_name_H-M   'P 1'
#
loop_
_entity.id
_entity.type
_entity.pdbx_description
1 polymer ?
#
loop_
_entity_poly.entity_id
_entity_poly.type
_entity_poly.pdbx_seq_one_letter_code
_entity_poly.pdbx_strand_id
1 'polypeptide(L)'
;MTETTNQVLYFTGAQCTICTPMTPVLRATAGEYGPEVELVEVDVATNRDLAGLHSVRSVPTFVAIHDGIVAGRAVGAQSRNGISEVFAGAVDGQVRSIPLSPTERLMRLGAAAAVGAIAYTAGQPLLYLAVFALAVFAFWDRMPFRTK
;
A
#
# COMPACT_ATOMS: atom_id res chain seq x y z
N MET A 1 3.07 33.21 -1.43
CA MET A 1 3.89 31.99 -1.25
C MET A 1 2.93 30.92 -0.81
N THR A 2 2.40 30.13 -1.74
CA THR A 2 1.53 28.99 -1.45
C THR A 2 2.42 27.89 -0.86
N GLU A 3 2.35 27.73 0.45
CA GLU A 3 2.94 26.57 1.13
C GLU A 3 2.29 25.33 0.53
N THR A 4 3.08 24.54 -0.16
CA THR A 4 2.61 23.28 -0.76
C THR A 4 2.23 22.35 0.38
N THR A 5 0.93 22.17 0.61
CA THR A 5 0.41 21.36 1.71
C THR A 5 0.41 19.86 1.35
N ASN A 6 1.04 19.51 0.22
CA ASN A 6 1.14 18.14 -0.27
C ASN A 6 2.41 17.49 0.24
N GLN A 7 2.27 16.40 0.98
CA GLN A 7 3.39 15.72 1.61
C GLN A 7 3.27 14.21 1.46
N VAL A 8 4.42 13.55 1.37
CA VAL A 8 4.52 12.10 1.57
C VAL A 8 5.33 11.85 2.83
N LEU A 9 4.67 11.34 3.88
CA LEU A 9 5.34 10.90 5.09
C LEU A 9 5.83 9.47 4.89
N TYR A 10 7.13 9.27 5.00
CA TYR A 10 7.78 7.97 4.94
C TYR A 10 8.21 7.54 6.33
N PHE A 11 7.45 6.65 6.94
CA PHE A 11 7.76 6.09 8.24
C PHE A 11 8.77 4.95 8.11
N THR A 12 9.91 5.12 8.76
CA THR A 12 11.04 4.20 8.77
C THR A 12 11.55 3.94 10.18
N GLY A 13 12.56 3.11 10.35
CA GLY A 13 13.22 2.88 11.64
C GLY A 13 14.63 2.33 11.45
N ALA A 14 15.50 2.57 12.40
CA ALA A 14 16.93 2.22 12.34
C ALA A 14 17.20 0.73 12.08
N GLN A 15 16.30 -0.17 12.48
CA GLN A 15 16.43 -1.62 12.30
C GLN A 15 15.64 -2.16 11.11
N CYS A 16 15.11 -1.28 10.24
CA CYS A 16 14.33 -1.68 9.10
C CYS A 16 15.22 -2.07 7.92
N THR A 17 15.56 -3.33 7.79
CA THR A 17 16.38 -3.85 6.68
C THR A 17 15.73 -3.68 5.31
N ILE A 18 14.39 -3.67 5.25
CA ILE A 18 13.61 -3.48 4.02
C ILE A 18 13.59 -2.00 3.60
N CYS A 19 13.72 -1.07 4.56
CA CYS A 19 13.70 0.37 4.27
C CYS A 19 14.97 0.81 3.52
N THR A 20 16.13 0.23 3.85
CA THR A 20 17.42 0.62 3.28
C THR A 20 17.45 0.60 1.74
N PRO A 21 17.06 -0.49 1.04
CA PRO A 21 17.07 -0.51 -0.43
C PRO A 21 15.98 0.37 -1.05
N MET A 22 14.95 0.75 -0.31
CA MET A 22 13.85 1.58 -0.82
C MET A 22 14.18 3.08 -0.79
N THR A 23 14.98 3.53 0.17
CA THR A 23 15.30 4.95 0.35
C THR A 23 15.84 5.64 -0.92
N PRO A 24 16.80 5.07 -1.69
CA PRO A 24 17.28 5.70 -2.90
C PRO A 24 16.20 5.81 -3.99
N VAL A 25 15.34 4.80 -4.12
CA VAL A 25 14.23 4.83 -5.08
C VAL A 25 13.21 5.88 -4.68
N LEU A 26 12.91 5.98 -3.39
CA LEU A 26 11.99 6.96 -2.83
C LEU A 26 12.47 8.40 -3.08
N ARG A 27 13.75 8.69 -2.79
CA ARG A 27 14.33 10.01 -3.02
C ARG A 27 14.41 10.38 -4.50
N ALA A 28 14.72 9.41 -5.37
CA ALA A 28 14.70 9.63 -6.80
C ALA A 28 13.28 9.97 -7.30
N THR A 29 12.27 9.24 -6.84
CA THR A 29 10.86 9.52 -7.17
C THR A 29 10.43 10.89 -6.62
N ALA A 30 10.79 11.23 -5.38
CA ALA A 30 10.51 12.56 -4.82
C ALA A 30 11.10 13.68 -5.68
N GLY A 31 12.32 13.48 -6.22
CA GLY A 31 12.95 14.43 -7.13
C GLY A 31 12.17 14.61 -8.46
N GLU A 32 11.46 13.59 -8.93
CA GLU A 32 10.62 13.67 -10.13
C GLU A 32 9.37 14.55 -9.93
N TYR A 33 8.81 14.57 -8.71
CA TYR A 33 7.67 15.42 -8.35
C TYR A 33 8.10 16.85 -7.94
N GLY A 34 9.39 17.04 -7.65
CA GLY A 34 9.99 18.36 -7.37
C GLY A 34 9.30 19.09 -6.22
N PRO A 35 8.98 20.39 -6.39
CA PRO A 35 8.41 21.21 -5.32
C PRO A 35 6.91 20.97 -5.08
N GLU A 36 6.25 20.13 -5.87
CA GLU A 36 4.80 19.89 -5.74
C GLU A 36 4.46 19.01 -4.54
N VAL A 37 5.39 18.13 -4.12
CA VAL A 37 5.21 17.21 -3.00
C VAL A 37 6.46 17.15 -2.16
N GLU A 38 6.34 17.45 -0.89
CA GLU A 38 7.42 17.33 0.08
C GLU A 38 7.54 15.88 0.58
N LEU A 39 8.76 15.31 0.52
CA LEU A 39 9.07 14.04 1.16
C LEU A 39 9.58 14.27 2.58
N VAL A 40 8.85 13.77 3.56
CA VAL A 40 9.22 13.82 4.98
C VAL A 40 9.57 12.42 5.47
N GLU A 41 10.83 12.18 5.77
CA GLU A 41 11.29 10.91 6.36
C GLU A 41 11.10 10.97 7.89
N VAL A 42 10.35 10.02 8.44
CA VAL A 42 9.96 9.97 9.86
C VAL A 42 10.50 8.69 10.50
N ASP A 43 11.44 8.82 11.42
CA ASP A 43 11.85 7.68 12.25
C ASP A 43 10.81 7.46 13.37
N VAL A 44 10.20 6.26 13.38
CA VAL A 44 9.15 5.91 14.34
C VAL A 44 9.65 5.81 15.79
N ALA A 45 10.95 5.63 16.00
CA ALA A 45 11.51 5.56 17.35
C ALA A 45 11.56 6.93 18.02
N THR A 46 11.85 7.99 17.24
CA THR A 46 11.97 9.38 17.70
C THR A 46 10.66 10.16 17.56
N ASN A 47 9.75 9.75 16.66
CA ASN A 47 8.49 10.45 16.35
C ASN A 47 7.27 9.56 16.62
N ARG A 48 7.16 9.02 17.84
CA ARG A 48 6.10 8.09 18.24
C ARG A 48 4.71 8.71 18.17
N ASP A 49 4.58 9.98 18.51
CA ASP A 49 3.30 10.70 18.50
C ASP A 49 2.77 10.84 17.08
N LEU A 50 3.63 11.21 16.14
CA LEU A 50 3.27 11.31 14.72
C LEU A 50 2.93 9.93 14.13
N ALA A 51 3.70 8.89 14.47
CA ALA A 51 3.39 7.51 14.07
C ALA A 51 2.04 7.05 14.65
N GLY A 52 1.75 7.40 15.90
CA GLY A 52 0.46 7.13 16.55
C GLY A 52 -0.70 7.86 15.88
N LEU A 53 -0.54 9.15 15.57
CA LEU A 53 -1.53 9.98 14.88
C LEU A 53 -1.94 9.34 13.54
N HIS A 54 -0.96 8.86 12.78
CA HIS A 54 -1.20 8.19 11.51
C HIS A 54 -1.45 6.67 11.66
N SER A 55 -1.64 6.15 12.89
CA SER A 55 -1.89 4.73 13.17
C SER A 55 -0.87 3.80 12.49
N VAL A 56 0.41 4.18 12.49
CA VAL A 56 1.50 3.39 11.93
C VAL A 56 1.84 2.24 12.88
N ARG A 57 1.68 0.99 12.41
CA ARG A 57 1.93 -0.23 13.19
C ARG A 57 3.15 -1.00 12.72
N SER A 58 3.65 -0.70 11.55
CA SER A 58 4.80 -1.37 10.95
C SER A 58 5.56 -0.42 10.03
N VAL A 59 6.83 -0.69 9.80
CA VAL A 59 7.68 0.03 8.85
C VAL A 59 8.15 -0.91 7.75
N PRO A 60 8.31 -0.44 6.52
CA PRO A 60 8.00 0.91 6.05
C PRO A 60 6.48 1.16 5.91
N THR A 61 6.05 2.39 6.16
CA THR A 61 4.69 2.86 5.86
C THR A 61 4.79 4.22 5.19
N PHE A 62 3.97 4.43 4.16
CA PHE A 62 3.87 5.69 3.42
C PHE A 62 2.49 6.27 3.64
N VAL A 63 2.40 7.56 3.86
CA VAL A 63 1.14 8.29 3.98
C VAL A 63 1.20 9.48 3.04
N ALA A 64 0.32 9.50 2.03
CA ALA A 64 0.15 10.65 1.15
C ALA A 64 -0.83 11.63 1.78
N ILE A 65 -0.44 12.90 1.83
CA ILE A 65 -1.25 14.01 2.34
C ILE A 65 -1.45 14.99 1.20
N HIS A 66 -2.69 15.35 0.95
CA HIS A 66 -3.11 16.36 0.00
C HIS A 66 -3.92 17.41 0.74
N ASP A 67 -3.52 18.67 0.68
CA ASP A 67 -4.17 19.78 1.38
C ASP A 67 -4.46 19.48 2.87
N GLY A 68 -3.50 18.84 3.54
CA GLY A 68 -3.61 18.48 4.97
C GLY A 68 -4.48 17.25 5.25
N ILE A 69 -5.06 16.61 4.24
CA ILE A 69 -5.92 15.43 4.36
C ILE A 69 -5.17 14.19 3.88
N VAL A 70 -5.32 13.07 4.59
CA VAL A 70 -4.74 11.79 4.16
C VAL A 70 -5.42 11.32 2.88
N ALA A 71 -4.71 11.42 1.76
CA ALA A 71 -5.16 11.01 0.43
C ALA A 71 -4.94 9.52 0.17
N GLY A 72 -3.93 8.91 0.80
CA GLY A 72 -3.64 7.50 0.62
C GLY A 72 -2.62 6.94 1.60
N ARG A 73 -2.53 5.62 1.65
CA ARG A 73 -1.58 4.90 2.49
C ARG A 73 -1.06 3.65 1.79
N ALA A 74 0.24 3.39 1.95
CA ALA A 74 0.88 2.14 1.57
C ALA A 74 1.67 1.57 2.74
N VAL A 75 1.59 0.27 2.97
CA VAL A 75 2.29 -0.44 4.05
C VAL A 75 3.19 -1.52 3.47
N GLY A 76 4.38 -1.66 4.02
CA GLY A 76 5.37 -2.64 3.59
C GLY A 76 6.19 -2.19 2.38
N ALA A 77 7.01 -3.11 1.88
CA ALA A 77 7.87 -2.85 0.72
C ALA A 77 7.04 -2.50 -0.51
N GLN A 78 7.38 -1.38 -1.14
CA GLN A 78 6.74 -0.91 -2.36
C GLN A 78 7.70 -1.00 -3.54
N SER A 79 7.15 -1.31 -4.72
CA SER A 79 7.87 -1.15 -5.98
C SER A 79 7.98 0.33 -6.34
N ARG A 80 8.83 0.68 -7.31
CA ARG A 80 8.91 2.05 -7.83
C ARG A 80 7.53 2.58 -8.26
N ASN A 81 6.74 1.75 -8.94
CA ASN A 81 5.38 2.14 -9.35
C ASN A 81 4.46 2.37 -8.15
N GLY A 82 4.57 1.55 -7.09
CA GLY A 82 3.82 1.74 -5.86
C GLY A 82 4.18 3.05 -5.15
N ILE A 83 5.47 3.40 -5.11
CA ILE A 83 5.94 4.68 -4.58
C ILE A 83 5.39 5.84 -5.43
N SER A 84 5.50 5.75 -6.76
CA SER A 84 4.96 6.78 -7.67
C SER A 84 3.45 7.01 -7.48
N GLU A 85 2.66 5.94 -7.25
CA GLU A 85 1.22 6.06 -6.95
C GLU A 85 0.95 6.79 -5.62
N VAL A 86 1.82 6.61 -4.61
CA VAL A 86 1.71 7.37 -3.35
C VAL A 86 1.94 8.86 -3.59
N PHE A 87 2.96 9.23 -4.38
CA PHE A 87 3.22 10.62 -4.73
C PHE A 87 2.11 11.21 -5.59
N ALA A 88 1.63 10.48 -6.59
CA ALA A 88 0.49 10.90 -7.39
C ALA A 88 -0.76 11.15 -6.52
N GLY A 89 -1.00 10.29 -5.51
CA GLY A 89 -2.09 10.50 -4.54
C GLY A 89 -1.93 11.77 -3.72
N ALA A 90 -0.70 12.18 -3.40
CA ALA A 90 -0.44 13.44 -2.72
C ALA A 90 -0.70 14.66 -3.62
N VAL A 91 -0.50 14.55 -4.95
CA VAL A 91 -0.79 15.62 -5.92
C VAL A 91 -2.30 15.72 -6.21
N ASP A 92 -2.94 14.58 -6.51
CA ASP A 92 -4.30 14.54 -7.05
C ASP A 92 -5.39 14.48 -5.96
N GLY A 93 -5.01 14.24 -4.69
CA GLY A 93 -5.95 14.01 -3.60
C GLY A 93 -6.77 12.71 -3.73
N GLN A 94 -6.43 11.86 -4.70
CA GLN A 94 -7.16 10.63 -4.98
C GLN A 94 -6.41 9.41 -4.43
N VAL A 95 -7.10 8.64 -3.58
CA VAL A 95 -6.63 7.33 -3.14
C VAL A 95 -6.65 6.38 -4.33
N ARG A 96 -5.50 6.14 -4.94
CA ARG A 96 -5.35 5.07 -5.91
C ARG A 96 -5.07 3.77 -5.16
N SER A 97 -5.75 2.70 -5.54
CA SER A 97 -5.47 1.37 -5.00
C SER A 97 -4.05 0.98 -5.41
N ILE A 98 -3.15 0.92 -4.45
CA ILE A 98 -1.78 0.49 -4.71
C ILE A 98 -1.82 -0.97 -5.15
N PRO A 99 -1.29 -1.30 -6.34
CA PRO A 99 -1.32 -2.68 -6.84
C PRO A 99 -0.58 -3.60 -5.86
N LEU A 100 -1.22 -4.70 -5.49
CA LEU A 100 -0.58 -5.75 -4.69
C LEU A 100 0.72 -6.20 -5.35
N SER A 101 1.75 -6.42 -4.54
CA SER A 101 3.04 -6.92 -5.04
C SER A 101 2.84 -8.24 -5.81
N PRO A 102 3.69 -8.55 -6.80
CA PRO A 102 3.60 -9.81 -7.55
C PRO A 102 3.64 -11.04 -6.65
N THR A 103 4.40 -10.97 -5.57
CA THR A 103 4.52 -12.02 -4.55
C THR A 103 3.20 -12.28 -3.82
N GLU A 104 2.46 -11.24 -3.49
CA GLU A 104 1.17 -11.37 -2.81
C GLU A 104 0.09 -11.96 -3.75
N ARG A 105 0.16 -11.62 -5.05
CA ARG A 105 -0.69 -12.25 -6.07
C ARG A 105 -0.39 -13.74 -6.21
N LEU A 106 0.89 -14.12 -6.25
CA LEU A 106 1.31 -15.52 -6.31
C LEU A 106 0.91 -16.30 -5.06
N MET A 107 1.04 -15.72 -3.87
CA MET A 107 0.59 -16.33 -2.62
C MET A 107 -0.93 -16.58 -2.62
N ARG A 108 -1.72 -15.61 -3.06
CA ARG A 108 -3.19 -15.77 -3.14
C ARG A 108 -3.60 -16.82 -4.17
N LEU A 109 -2.93 -16.84 -5.33
CA LEU A 109 -3.17 -17.85 -6.36
C LEU A 109 -2.74 -19.25 -5.89
N GLY A 110 -1.59 -19.36 -5.22
CA GLY A 110 -1.11 -20.61 -4.63
C GLY A 110 -2.05 -21.15 -3.54
N ALA A 111 -2.55 -20.29 -2.66
CA ALA A 111 -3.52 -20.66 -1.65
C ALA A 111 -4.85 -21.14 -2.27
N ALA A 112 -5.35 -20.45 -3.29
CA ALA A 112 -6.56 -20.84 -4.00
C ALA A 112 -6.40 -22.20 -4.73
N ALA A 113 -5.23 -22.42 -5.37
CA ALA A 113 -4.91 -23.69 -6.02
C ALA A 113 -4.82 -24.85 -5.02
N ALA A 114 -4.18 -24.63 -3.85
CA ALA A 114 -4.06 -25.63 -2.79
C ALA A 114 -5.45 -26.02 -2.23
N VAL A 115 -6.30 -25.04 -1.96
CA VAL A 115 -7.68 -25.31 -1.48
C VAL A 115 -8.49 -26.05 -2.57
N GLY A 116 -8.32 -25.68 -3.83
CA GLY A 116 -8.97 -26.37 -4.96
C GLY A 116 -8.53 -27.83 -5.08
N ALA A 117 -7.24 -28.11 -4.91
CA ALA A 117 -6.70 -29.47 -4.95
C ALA A 117 -7.20 -30.33 -3.78
N ILE A 118 -7.28 -29.77 -2.57
CA ILE A 118 -7.85 -30.45 -1.39
C ILE A 118 -9.34 -30.74 -1.62
N ALA A 119 -10.11 -29.78 -2.15
CA ALA A 119 -11.51 -29.97 -2.46
C ALA A 119 -11.76 -31.10 -3.48
N TYR A 120 -10.85 -31.19 -4.49
CA TYR A 120 -10.92 -32.24 -5.52
C TYR A 120 -10.68 -33.62 -4.92
N THR A 121 -9.64 -33.78 -4.06
CA THR A 121 -9.30 -35.07 -3.45
C THR A 121 -10.31 -35.49 -2.37
N ALA A 122 -10.96 -34.55 -1.68
CA ALA A 122 -11.94 -34.83 -0.64
C ALA A 122 -13.33 -35.23 -1.18
N GLY A 123 -13.60 -35.06 -2.49
CA GLY A 123 -14.87 -35.38 -3.12
C GLY A 123 -16.09 -34.64 -2.54
N GLN A 124 -15.86 -33.50 -1.90
CA GLN A 124 -16.88 -32.73 -1.16
C GLN A 124 -17.43 -31.57 -2.03
N PRO A 125 -18.66 -31.68 -2.57
CA PRO A 125 -19.21 -30.64 -3.45
C PRO A 125 -19.38 -29.28 -2.76
N LEU A 126 -19.59 -29.26 -1.43
CA LEU A 126 -19.72 -28.04 -0.64
C LEU A 126 -18.42 -27.20 -0.61
N LEU A 127 -17.25 -27.84 -0.70
CA LEU A 127 -15.96 -27.12 -0.77
C LEU A 127 -15.79 -26.36 -2.09
N TYR A 128 -16.35 -26.85 -3.20
CA TYR A 128 -16.33 -26.11 -4.47
C TYR A 128 -17.17 -24.83 -4.39
N LEU A 129 -18.32 -24.87 -3.68
CA LEU A 129 -19.12 -23.67 -3.44
C LEU A 129 -18.36 -22.64 -2.59
N ALA A 130 -17.62 -23.09 -1.57
CA ALA A 130 -16.81 -22.20 -0.74
C ALA A 130 -15.65 -21.56 -1.54
N VAL A 131 -14.97 -22.35 -2.39
CA VAL A 131 -13.89 -21.83 -3.26
C VAL A 131 -14.45 -20.85 -4.28
N PHE A 132 -15.61 -21.14 -4.86
CA PHE A 132 -16.29 -20.25 -5.81
C PHE A 132 -16.72 -18.95 -5.13
N ALA A 133 -17.31 -19.03 -3.92
CA ALA A 133 -17.69 -17.85 -3.15
C ALA A 133 -16.50 -16.95 -2.79
N LEU A 134 -15.37 -17.55 -2.39
CA LEU A 134 -14.12 -16.82 -2.13
C LEU A 134 -13.54 -16.17 -3.39
N ALA A 135 -13.60 -16.85 -4.52
CA ALA A 135 -13.16 -16.31 -5.80
C ALA A 135 -14.05 -15.14 -6.26
N VAL A 136 -15.38 -15.27 -6.11
CA VAL A 136 -16.35 -14.21 -6.41
C VAL A 136 -16.15 -13.02 -5.47
N PHE A 137 -15.93 -13.25 -4.17
CA PHE A 137 -15.67 -12.21 -3.19
C PHE A 137 -14.36 -11.46 -3.50
N ALA A 138 -13.29 -12.20 -3.86
CA ALA A 138 -12.01 -11.60 -4.26
C ALA A 138 -12.11 -10.81 -5.58
N PHE A 139 -13.05 -11.19 -6.46
CA PHE A 139 -13.32 -10.46 -7.70
C PHE A 139 -14.20 -9.23 -7.44
N TRP A 140 -15.18 -9.35 -6.52
CA TRP A 140 -16.11 -8.26 -6.17
C TRP A 140 -15.41 -7.09 -5.43
N ASP A 141 -14.44 -7.39 -4.60
CA ASP A 141 -13.61 -6.38 -3.93
C ASP A 141 -12.81 -5.49 -4.91
N ARG A 142 -12.84 -5.85 -6.19
CA ARG A 142 -12.18 -5.13 -7.28
C ARG A 142 -13.10 -4.17 -8.04
N MET A 143 -14.40 -4.16 -7.75
CA MET A 143 -15.29 -3.18 -8.35
C MET A 143 -15.25 -1.89 -7.53
N PRO A 144 -14.78 -0.78 -8.11
CA PRO A 144 -14.88 0.51 -7.47
C PRO A 144 -16.37 0.84 -7.37
N PHE A 145 -16.95 0.68 -6.18
CA PHE A 145 -18.26 1.24 -5.92
C PHE A 145 -18.15 2.74 -6.08
N ARG A 146 -18.62 3.21 -7.20
CA ARG A 146 -18.86 4.60 -7.52
C ARG A 146 -20.01 5.06 -6.63
N THR A 147 -19.69 5.50 -5.41
CA THR A 147 -20.64 6.30 -4.62
C THR A 147 -20.72 7.67 -5.27
N LYS A 148 -21.92 7.98 -5.78
CA LYS A 148 -22.31 9.33 -6.18
C LYS A 148 -22.34 10.25 -4.98
#